data_dc58d431169f159949a8eff32084b56b
#
_entry.id   dc58d431169f159949a8eff32084b56b
#
_cell.length_a   1.000
_cell.length_b   1.000
_cell.length_c   1.000
_cell.angle_alpha   90.00
_cell.angle_beta   90.00
_cell.angle_gamma   90.00
#
_symmetry.space_group_name_H-M   'P 1'
#
loop_
_entity.id
_entity.type
_entity.pdbx_description
1 polymer ?
#
loop_
_entity_poly.entity_id
_entity_poly.type
_entity_poly.pdbx_seq_one_letter_code
_entity_poly.pdbx_strand_id
1 'polypeptide(L)'
;MEHLRSTRAEINLDNLKYNIDRCREEIGPDVEPMAIIKADCYGHGAVVMMEYMMKYGIRYFGVASLNEAMELRRFHKDGEILVLGLSSDHLLKYGVDNNITQACCSLRQAKILSEYATPEKKAKIQIKVDTGMHRLGFAPTEESMDIVKEIFALPNLDIVGVFSHLALETKEQDYDQWKKFQYFIDGCEARGLTFPFKSINDGIGTIRYPEMRYNMVRPGSFFYGFNPHLTDLKPLMELKSDIVHLQVLPAGEGIGYGLDDAADHDRVIATLPFGYVDGVPRAMSHYQGWTTVKGVKCPFVGLLCMDQAMIDVTDVPDVAIGDEVVVYSHNTGAMTYPEGAKISNFNRNGLQAALPRRVPKVYFENGVEVAYRDYMFDKE
;
A
#
# COMPACT_ATOMS: atom_id res chain seq x y z
N MET A 1 20.39 -6.42 15.04
CA MET A 1 19.41 -6.79 16.10
C MET A 1 19.12 -8.27 15.97
N GLU A 2 18.89 -8.98 17.06
CA GLU A 2 18.46 -10.38 16.96
C GLU A 2 16.98 -10.40 16.54
N HIS A 3 16.69 -11.07 15.42
CA HIS A 3 15.33 -11.20 14.92
C HIS A 3 14.66 -12.37 15.62
N LEU A 4 13.53 -12.12 16.29
CA LEU A 4 12.81 -13.14 17.04
C LEU A 4 11.96 -14.07 16.16
N ARG A 5 11.86 -13.78 14.87
CA ARG A 5 11.11 -14.57 13.89
C ARG A 5 11.89 -14.70 12.59
N SER A 6 12.06 -15.91 12.10
CA SER A 6 12.74 -16.17 10.83
C SER A 6 11.87 -15.79 9.61
N THR A 7 10.54 -15.93 9.71
CA THR A 7 9.62 -15.43 8.68
C THR A 7 9.57 -13.92 8.72
N ARG A 8 10.01 -13.25 7.65
CA ARG A 8 10.19 -11.81 7.57
C ARG A 8 9.92 -11.26 6.17
N ALA A 9 9.50 -10.01 6.09
CA ALA A 9 9.48 -9.26 4.84
C ALA A 9 10.75 -8.42 4.73
N GLU A 10 11.55 -8.66 3.72
CA GLU A 10 12.73 -7.85 3.40
C GLU A 10 12.35 -6.76 2.39
N ILE A 11 12.68 -5.51 2.71
CA ILE A 11 12.29 -4.34 1.93
C ILE A 11 13.56 -3.61 1.45
N ASN A 12 13.69 -3.51 0.13
CA ASN A 12 14.81 -2.86 -0.53
C ASN A 12 14.53 -1.35 -0.72
N LEU A 13 15.24 -0.51 0.03
CA LEU A 13 15.08 0.94 -0.01
C LEU A 13 15.81 1.59 -1.21
N ASP A 14 16.80 0.92 -1.80
CA ASP A 14 17.43 1.39 -3.04
C ASP A 14 16.43 1.33 -4.19
N ASN A 15 15.62 0.26 -4.22
CA ASN A 15 14.52 0.14 -5.19
C ASN A 15 13.44 1.21 -4.95
N LEU A 16 13.13 1.54 -3.69
CA LEU A 16 12.22 2.64 -3.37
C LEU A 16 12.75 3.97 -3.92
N LYS A 17 14.04 4.26 -3.65
CA LYS A 17 14.67 5.48 -4.17
C LYS A 17 14.61 5.54 -5.69
N TYR A 18 14.97 4.45 -6.35
CA TYR A 18 14.89 4.35 -7.81
C TYR A 18 13.48 4.64 -8.34
N ASN A 19 12.45 4.04 -7.75
CA ASN A 19 11.07 4.24 -8.17
C ASN A 19 10.58 5.68 -7.91
N ILE A 20 11.04 6.33 -6.83
CA ILE A 20 10.75 7.74 -6.56
C ILE A 20 11.40 8.64 -7.61
N ASP A 21 12.68 8.41 -7.93
CA ASP A 21 13.39 9.18 -8.94
C ASP A 21 12.73 8.99 -10.31
N ARG A 22 12.38 7.77 -10.66
CA ARG A 22 11.67 7.43 -11.89
C ARG A 22 10.28 8.11 -11.99
N CYS A 23 9.58 8.21 -10.86
CA CYS A 23 8.31 8.97 -10.81
C CYS A 23 8.54 10.46 -11.11
N ARG A 24 9.58 11.06 -10.52
CA ARG A 24 9.92 12.48 -10.75
C ARG A 24 10.31 12.77 -12.19
N GLU A 25 11.06 11.85 -12.81
CA GLU A 25 11.38 11.96 -14.24
C GLU A 25 10.11 12.01 -15.11
N GLU A 26 9.12 11.19 -14.76
CA GLU A 26 7.85 11.12 -15.50
C GLU A 26 6.96 12.35 -15.30
N ILE A 27 6.90 12.88 -14.08
CA ILE A 27 5.96 13.97 -13.76
C ILE A 27 6.55 15.36 -13.99
N GLY A 28 7.88 15.48 -14.00
CA GLY A 28 8.59 16.76 -14.09
C GLY A 28 8.61 17.56 -12.78
N PRO A 29 9.27 18.73 -12.79
CA PRO A 29 9.55 19.52 -11.57
C PRO A 29 8.33 20.28 -11.03
N ASP A 30 7.32 20.52 -11.86
CA ASP A 30 6.15 21.36 -11.51
C ASP A 30 5.01 20.56 -10.85
N VAL A 31 5.15 19.24 -10.75
CA VAL A 31 4.13 18.33 -10.21
C VAL A 31 4.62 17.67 -8.93
N GLU A 32 3.90 17.84 -7.84
CA GLU A 32 4.23 17.21 -6.56
C GLU A 32 3.67 15.78 -6.47
N PRO A 33 4.47 14.80 -6.10
CA PRO A 33 3.99 13.46 -5.81
C PRO A 33 3.52 13.35 -4.36
N MET A 34 2.27 12.95 -4.15
CA MET A 34 1.74 12.51 -2.86
C MET A 34 1.85 10.99 -2.77
N ALA A 35 2.73 10.47 -1.91
CA ALA A 35 2.89 9.04 -1.70
C ALA A 35 1.65 8.45 -1.01
N ILE A 36 1.03 7.44 -1.61
CA ILE A 36 -0.10 6.72 -1.00
C ILE A 36 0.46 5.57 -0.16
N ILE A 37 0.40 5.72 1.17
CA ILE A 37 0.99 4.81 2.16
C ILE A 37 -0.04 4.15 3.09
N LYS A 38 -1.30 4.07 2.65
CA LYS A 38 -2.39 3.37 3.35
C LYS A 38 -2.12 1.88 3.49
N ALA A 39 -2.88 1.18 4.34
CA ALA A 39 -2.77 -0.25 4.62
C ALA A 39 -1.33 -0.66 4.96
N ASP A 40 -0.76 0.03 5.97
CA ASP A 40 0.62 -0.16 6.40
C ASP A 40 1.64 -0.05 5.24
N CYS A 41 1.45 0.99 4.41
CA CYS A 41 2.26 1.19 3.20
C CYS A 41 2.19 0.00 2.23
N TYR A 42 0.96 -0.50 1.97
CA TYR A 42 0.74 -1.73 1.20
C TYR A 42 1.53 -2.93 1.75
N GLY A 43 1.57 -3.05 3.09
CA GLY A 43 2.28 -4.12 3.79
C GLY A 43 3.79 -3.91 3.98
N HIS A 44 4.35 -2.78 3.51
CA HIS A 44 5.78 -2.48 3.61
C HIS A 44 6.21 -1.81 4.92
N GLY A 45 5.26 -1.49 5.85
CA GLY A 45 5.56 -0.81 7.11
C GLY A 45 5.58 0.72 6.99
N ALA A 46 4.42 1.35 7.19
CA ALA A 46 4.21 2.77 6.87
C ALA A 46 5.14 3.74 7.63
N VAL A 47 5.47 3.45 8.87
CA VAL A 47 6.31 4.35 9.70
C VAL A 47 7.71 4.47 9.12
N VAL A 48 8.41 3.36 8.91
CA VAL A 48 9.78 3.38 8.36
C VAL A 48 9.77 3.85 6.91
N MET A 49 8.79 3.40 6.11
CA MET A 49 8.68 3.83 4.72
C MET A 49 8.47 5.34 4.59
N MET A 50 7.66 5.97 5.46
CA MET A 50 7.47 7.42 5.47
C MET A 50 8.78 8.16 5.75
N GLU A 51 9.58 7.69 6.73
CA GLU A 51 10.88 8.25 7.05
C GLU A 51 11.81 8.28 5.82
N TYR A 52 11.96 7.14 5.16
CA TYR A 52 12.82 7.04 3.98
C TYR A 52 12.27 7.80 2.77
N MET A 53 10.96 7.81 2.57
CA MET A 53 10.34 8.65 1.54
C MET A 53 10.61 10.13 1.79
N MET A 54 10.54 10.60 3.05
CA MET A 54 10.92 11.98 3.40
C MET A 54 12.41 12.24 3.16
N LYS A 55 13.29 11.31 3.53
CA LYS A 55 14.72 11.35 3.22
C LYS A 55 14.98 11.49 1.71
N TYR A 56 14.14 10.86 0.89
CA TYR A 56 14.20 10.95 -0.58
C TYR A 56 13.36 12.11 -1.14
N GLY A 57 12.90 13.03 -0.27
CA GLY A 57 12.29 14.31 -0.62
C GLY A 57 10.79 14.28 -0.90
N ILE A 58 10.06 13.23 -0.56
CA ILE A 58 8.58 13.22 -0.57
C ILE A 58 8.09 14.01 0.63
N ARG A 59 7.10 14.90 0.40
CA ARG A 59 6.54 15.78 1.44
C ARG A 59 5.07 15.50 1.73
N TYR A 60 4.35 14.89 0.81
CA TYR A 60 2.90 14.66 0.88
C TYR A 60 2.59 13.17 0.94
N PHE A 61 1.71 12.79 1.86
CA PHE A 61 1.36 11.40 2.13
C PHE A 61 -0.15 11.22 2.20
N GLY A 62 -0.67 10.17 1.57
CA GLY A 62 -2.09 9.83 1.59
C GLY A 62 -2.33 8.50 2.30
N VAL A 63 -3.23 8.52 3.28
CA VAL A 63 -3.67 7.33 4.02
C VAL A 63 -5.18 7.13 3.87
N ALA A 64 -5.70 5.95 4.24
CA ALA A 64 -7.11 5.66 4.11
C ALA A 64 -7.95 6.17 5.29
N SER A 65 -7.38 6.18 6.49
CA SER A 65 -8.12 6.38 7.74
C SER A 65 -7.35 7.24 8.74
N LEU A 66 -8.10 7.79 9.69
CA LEU A 66 -7.54 8.67 10.71
C LEU A 66 -6.57 7.93 11.66
N ASN A 67 -6.83 6.66 11.99
CA ASN A 67 -5.92 5.88 12.84
C ASN A 67 -4.57 5.63 12.18
N GLU A 68 -4.52 5.39 10.85
CA GLU A 68 -3.25 5.33 10.11
C GLU A 68 -2.49 6.66 10.18
N ALA A 69 -3.20 7.79 9.97
CA ALA A 69 -2.59 9.12 10.08
C ALA A 69 -2.07 9.40 11.49
N MET A 70 -2.82 9.01 12.53
CA MET A 70 -2.44 9.17 13.92
C MET A 70 -1.21 8.34 14.29
N GLU A 71 -1.12 7.09 13.80
CA GLU A 71 0.08 6.27 13.97
C GLU A 71 1.30 6.97 13.37
N LEU A 72 1.22 7.42 12.12
CA LEU A 72 2.32 8.13 11.47
C LEU A 72 2.71 9.40 12.23
N ARG A 73 1.74 10.18 12.70
CA ARG A 73 2.01 11.43 13.43
C ARG A 73 2.66 11.22 14.80
N ARG A 74 2.50 10.04 15.42
CA ARG A 74 3.23 9.66 16.66
C ARG A 74 4.73 9.55 16.42
N PHE A 75 5.15 9.09 15.23
CA PHE A 75 6.56 8.89 14.89
C PHE A 75 7.15 10.06 14.09
N HIS A 76 6.34 10.76 13.30
CA HIS A 76 6.79 11.82 12.41
C HIS A 76 6.01 13.12 12.63
N LYS A 77 6.71 14.18 13.04
CA LYS A 77 6.13 15.52 13.19
C LYS A 77 5.98 16.22 11.83
N ASP A 78 6.91 15.94 10.93
CA ASP A 78 6.97 16.51 9.59
C ASP A 78 6.19 15.66 8.57
N GLY A 79 6.04 16.19 7.37
CA GLY A 79 5.24 15.59 6.29
C GLY A 79 3.76 15.95 6.38
N GLU A 80 3.17 16.28 5.24
CA GLU A 80 1.75 16.60 5.13
C GLU A 80 0.95 15.31 4.88
N ILE A 81 0.06 14.97 5.81
CA ILE A 81 -0.73 13.74 5.74
C ILE A 81 -2.18 14.07 5.39
N LEU A 82 -2.69 13.46 4.32
CA LEU A 82 -4.10 13.52 3.90
C LEU A 82 -4.80 12.19 4.21
N VAL A 83 -5.89 12.26 4.97
CA VAL A 83 -6.85 11.15 5.08
C VAL A 83 -7.79 11.20 3.89
N LEU A 84 -7.67 10.22 3.00
CA LEU A 84 -8.44 10.12 1.75
C LEU A 84 -9.89 9.67 1.95
N GLY A 85 -10.14 8.97 3.05
CA GLY A 85 -11.46 8.51 3.46
C GLY A 85 -12.18 9.50 4.37
N LEU A 86 -13.34 9.11 4.85
CA LEU A 86 -14.12 9.89 5.81
C LEU A 86 -14.05 9.25 7.20
N SER A 87 -14.10 10.10 8.21
CA SER A 87 -14.18 9.69 9.62
C SER A 87 -15.51 10.09 10.24
N SER A 88 -15.93 9.41 11.30
CA SER A 88 -17.10 9.82 12.09
C SER A 88 -16.89 11.20 12.69
N ASP A 89 -17.96 11.98 12.82
CA ASP A 89 -17.93 13.39 13.22
C ASP A 89 -17.13 13.65 14.49
N HIS A 90 -17.34 12.86 15.54
CA HIS A 90 -16.66 13.00 16.82
C HIS A 90 -15.14 12.70 16.77
N LEU A 91 -14.66 12.07 15.70
CA LEU A 91 -13.25 11.77 15.47
C LEU A 91 -12.52 12.87 14.68
N LEU A 92 -13.25 13.74 13.97
CA LEU A 92 -12.65 14.79 13.13
C LEU A 92 -11.71 15.71 13.91
N LYS A 93 -12.00 15.97 15.19
CA LYS A 93 -11.16 16.77 16.06
C LYS A 93 -9.72 16.24 16.17
N TYR A 94 -9.53 14.92 16.15
CA TYR A 94 -8.18 14.34 16.24
C TYR A 94 -7.32 14.69 15.01
N GLY A 95 -7.95 14.83 13.83
CA GLY A 95 -7.27 15.32 12.63
C GLY A 95 -6.84 16.77 12.79
N VAL A 96 -7.72 17.64 13.31
CA VAL A 96 -7.41 19.05 13.61
C VAL A 96 -6.29 19.14 14.64
N ASP A 97 -6.41 18.37 15.73
CA ASP A 97 -5.46 18.38 16.84
C ASP A 97 -4.05 17.94 16.44
N ASN A 98 -3.90 17.13 15.42
CA ASN A 98 -2.63 16.54 14.99
C ASN A 98 -2.15 17.04 13.62
N ASN A 99 -2.67 18.18 13.15
CA ASN A 99 -2.27 18.76 11.85
C ASN A 99 -2.36 17.74 10.69
N ILE A 100 -3.51 17.05 10.62
CA ILE A 100 -3.82 16.06 9.58
C ILE A 100 -4.87 16.67 8.64
N THR A 101 -4.56 16.71 7.36
CA THR A 101 -5.50 17.14 6.32
C THR A 101 -6.59 16.09 6.14
N GLN A 102 -7.85 16.50 6.02
CA GLN A 102 -8.99 15.62 5.87
C GLN A 102 -9.73 15.87 4.56
N ALA A 103 -10.16 14.79 3.89
CA ALA A 103 -11.06 14.92 2.75
C ALA A 103 -12.40 15.50 3.22
N CYS A 104 -12.91 16.49 2.51
CA CYS A 104 -14.20 17.14 2.80
C CYS A 104 -15.18 16.86 1.66
N CYS A 105 -16.35 16.28 2.01
CA CYS A 105 -17.38 15.85 1.08
C CYS A 105 -18.74 16.49 1.34
N SER A 106 -18.89 17.36 2.35
CA SER A 106 -20.15 18.04 2.66
C SER A 106 -19.96 19.30 3.50
N LEU A 107 -20.92 20.23 3.37
CA LEU A 107 -20.98 21.43 4.20
C LEU A 107 -21.09 21.09 5.71
N ARG A 108 -21.87 20.05 6.03
CA ARG A 108 -22.01 19.55 7.42
C ARG A 108 -20.64 19.20 8.02
N GLN A 109 -19.83 18.41 7.32
CA GLN A 109 -18.50 18.04 7.76
C GLN A 109 -17.59 19.26 7.90
N ALA A 110 -17.63 20.18 6.95
CA ALA A 110 -16.85 21.41 7.00
C ALA A 110 -17.20 22.30 8.22
N LYS A 111 -18.49 22.41 8.56
CA LYS A 111 -18.96 23.14 9.76
C LYS A 111 -18.39 22.51 11.05
N ILE A 112 -18.47 21.19 11.19
CA ILE A 112 -17.91 20.47 12.35
C ILE A 112 -16.40 20.68 12.46
N LEU A 113 -15.66 20.60 11.34
CA LEU A 113 -14.22 20.87 11.32
C LEU A 113 -13.89 22.31 11.70
N SER A 114 -14.68 23.27 11.24
CA SER A 114 -14.57 24.69 11.61
C SER A 114 -14.82 24.93 13.10
N GLU A 115 -15.78 24.20 13.72
CA GLU A 115 -16.09 24.26 15.15
C GLU A 115 -14.97 23.69 16.01
N TYR A 116 -14.27 22.63 15.56
CA TYR A 116 -13.12 22.06 16.26
C TYR A 116 -11.83 22.86 16.10
N ALA A 117 -11.75 23.71 15.09
CA ALA A 117 -10.58 24.50 14.75
C ALA A 117 -10.56 25.86 15.48
N THR A 118 -9.38 26.46 15.60
CA THR A 118 -9.18 27.82 16.13
C THR A 118 -8.37 28.66 15.14
N PRO A 119 -8.28 29.98 15.33
CA PRO A 119 -7.43 30.82 14.46
C PRO A 119 -5.96 30.37 14.45
N GLU A 120 -5.45 29.86 15.58
CA GLU A 120 -4.07 29.38 15.74
C GLU A 120 -3.88 27.95 15.23
N LYS A 121 -4.98 27.17 15.16
CA LYS A 121 -4.99 25.78 14.77
C LYS A 121 -6.10 25.48 13.79
N LYS A 122 -5.88 25.86 12.54
CA LYS A 122 -6.85 25.69 11.47
C LYS A 122 -7.03 24.22 11.08
N ALA A 123 -8.24 23.84 10.70
CA ALA A 123 -8.51 22.55 10.10
C ALA A 123 -8.12 22.56 8.62
N LYS A 124 -7.11 21.76 8.26
CA LYS A 124 -6.71 21.55 6.86
C LYS A 124 -7.68 20.60 6.17
N ILE A 125 -8.21 20.99 5.03
CA ILE A 125 -9.11 20.16 4.23
C ILE A 125 -8.75 20.16 2.76
N GLN A 126 -9.06 19.07 2.07
CA GLN A 126 -9.13 19.02 0.61
C GLN A 126 -10.57 18.70 0.17
N ILE A 127 -11.09 19.50 -0.74
CA ILE A 127 -12.43 19.27 -1.31
C ILE A 127 -12.36 18.01 -2.19
N LYS A 128 -13.21 17.03 -1.91
CA LYS A 128 -13.33 15.82 -2.74
C LYS A 128 -14.48 15.97 -3.72
N VAL A 129 -14.22 15.76 -5.01
CA VAL A 129 -15.22 15.79 -6.08
C VAL A 129 -15.49 14.37 -6.57
N ASP A 130 -16.75 14.00 -6.71
CA ASP A 130 -17.17 12.77 -7.35
C ASP A 130 -17.48 13.03 -8.84
N THR A 131 -16.60 12.59 -9.68
CA THR A 131 -16.70 12.78 -11.12
C THR A 131 -17.31 11.59 -11.87
N GLY A 132 -17.78 10.58 -11.12
CA GLY A 132 -18.43 9.39 -11.71
C GLY A 132 -17.97 8.05 -11.13
N MET A 133 -17.13 8.05 -10.09
CA MET A 133 -16.79 6.83 -9.36
C MET A 133 -17.87 6.45 -8.32
N HIS A 134 -18.73 7.41 -7.95
CA HIS A 134 -19.87 7.25 -7.03
C HIS A 134 -19.49 6.65 -5.66
N ARG A 135 -18.35 7.07 -5.13
CA ARG A 135 -17.83 6.62 -3.83
C ARG A 135 -17.88 7.70 -2.77
N LEU A 136 -17.32 8.86 -3.03
CA LEU A 136 -17.22 10.00 -2.12
C LEU A 136 -17.09 11.29 -2.92
N GLY A 137 -17.64 12.40 -2.43
CA GLY A 137 -17.37 13.73 -2.94
C GLY A 137 -18.62 14.51 -3.33
N PHE A 138 -18.39 15.79 -3.62
CA PHE A 138 -19.41 16.67 -4.21
C PHE A 138 -19.64 16.30 -5.67
N ALA A 139 -20.89 16.27 -6.11
CA ALA A 139 -21.21 16.19 -7.53
C ALA A 139 -20.70 17.45 -8.25
N PRO A 140 -20.24 17.38 -9.51
CA PRO A 140 -19.76 18.52 -10.26
C PRO A 140 -20.93 19.35 -10.81
N THR A 141 -21.65 20.06 -9.94
CA THR A 141 -22.84 20.88 -10.24
C THR A 141 -22.69 22.31 -9.70
N GLU A 142 -23.45 23.25 -10.26
CA GLU A 142 -23.50 24.63 -9.79
C GLU A 142 -23.86 24.73 -8.30
N GLU A 143 -24.84 23.93 -7.84
CA GLU A 143 -25.24 23.85 -6.44
C GLU A 143 -24.07 23.45 -5.54
N SER A 144 -23.29 22.42 -5.95
CA SER A 144 -22.12 21.98 -5.20
C SER A 144 -21.02 23.05 -5.14
N MET A 145 -20.83 23.81 -6.22
CA MET A 145 -19.86 24.91 -6.25
C MET A 145 -20.28 26.05 -5.31
N ASP A 146 -21.58 26.35 -5.22
CA ASP A 146 -22.12 27.33 -4.27
C ASP A 146 -21.96 26.85 -2.82
N ILE A 147 -22.18 25.55 -2.55
CA ILE A 147 -21.89 24.96 -1.24
C ILE A 147 -20.39 25.08 -0.91
N VAL A 148 -19.50 24.83 -1.87
CA VAL A 148 -18.05 24.99 -1.65
C VAL A 148 -17.70 26.45 -1.36
N LYS A 149 -18.37 27.42 -1.97
CA LYS A 149 -18.23 28.85 -1.63
C LYS A 149 -18.63 29.14 -0.18
N GLU A 150 -19.70 28.51 0.33
CA GLU A 150 -20.05 28.60 1.76
C GLU A 150 -18.94 28.00 2.64
N ILE A 151 -18.33 26.86 2.24
CA ILE A 151 -17.22 26.25 2.97
C ILE A 151 -16.02 27.19 3.05
N PHE A 152 -15.67 27.90 1.96
CA PHE A 152 -14.58 28.87 1.96
C PHE A 152 -14.84 30.08 2.89
N ALA A 153 -16.12 30.39 3.17
CA ALA A 153 -16.49 31.44 4.10
C ALA A 153 -16.48 31.02 5.58
N LEU A 154 -16.36 29.73 5.89
CA LEU A 154 -16.29 29.24 7.27
C LEU A 154 -14.96 29.64 7.93
N PRO A 155 -15.00 30.04 9.21
CA PRO A 155 -13.78 30.42 9.93
C PRO A 155 -12.89 29.21 10.20
N ASN A 156 -11.61 29.47 10.40
CA ASN A 156 -10.62 28.49 10.86
C ASN A 156 -10.42 27.26 9.95
N LEU A 157 -10.89 27.29 8.71
CA LEU A 157 -10.56 26.29 7.71
C LEU A 157 -9.35 26.74 6.87
N ASP A 158 -8.54 25.78 6.47
CA ASP A 158 -7.46 25.92 5.49
C ASP A 158 -7.73 24.93 4.35
N ILE A 159 -8.24 25.45 3.22
CA ILE A 159 -8.57 24.64 2.05
C ILE A 159 -7.30 24.50 1.20
N VAL A 160 -6.57 23.41 1.42
CA VAL A 160 -5.26 23.16 0.80
C VAL A 160 -5.35 22.51 -0.59
N GLY A 161 -6.53 22.12 -1.06
CA GLY A 161 -6.66 21.57 -2.40
C GLY A 161 -8.02 20.99 -2.73
N VAL A 162 -8.11 20.49 -3.97
CA VAL A 162 -9.26 19.76 -4.52
C VAL A 162 -8.78 18.51 -5.23
N PHE A 163 -9.50 17.38 -5.05
CA PHE A 163 -9.13 16.15 -5.71
C PHE A 163 -10.31 15.29 -6.15
N SER A 164 -10.09 14.52 -7.20
CA SER A 164 -10.99 13.45 -7.64
C SER A 164 -10.24 12.13 -7.79
N HIS A 165 -10.80 11.16 -8.49
CA HIS A 165 -10.18 9.87 -8.75
C HIS A 165 -10.81 9.23 -9.98
N LEU A 166 -9.97 8.81 -10.94
CA LEU A 166 -10.41 8.12 -12.15
C LEU A 166 -10.79 6.67 -11.84
N ALA A 167 -11.82 6.17 -12.51
CA ALA A 167 -12.20 4.76 -12.43
C ALA A 167 -11.24 3.87 -13.21
N LEU A 168 -10.55 4.41 -14.23
CA LEU A 168 -9.58 3.74 -15.09
C LEU A 168 -10.16 2.55 -15.88
N GLU A 169 -11.45 2.59 -16.17
CA GLU A 169 -12.15 1.52 -16.89
C GLU A 169 -11.95 1.67 -18.41
N THR A 170 -12.41 2.77 -18.99
CA THR A 170 -12.21 3.09 -20.40
C THR A 170 -11.65 4.49 -20.58
N LYS A 171 -10.92 4.71 -21.67
CA LYS A 171 -10.36 6.03 -22.00
C LYS A 171 -11.46 7.11 -22.09
N GLU A 172 -12.59 6.79 -22.70
CA GLU A 172 -13.71 7.70 -22.88
C GLU A 172 -14.29 8.14 -21.53
N GLN A 173 -14.53 7.18 -20.62
CA GLN A 173 -15.03 7.47 -19.27
C GLN A 173 -14.02 8.26 -18.44
N ASP A 174 -12.72 7.97 -18.54
CA ASP A 174 -11.68 8.71 -17.85
C ASP A 174 -11.63 10.17 -18.30
N TYR A 175 -11.77 10.44 -19.63
CA TYR A 175 -11.85 11.80 -20.16
C TYR A 175 -13.15 12.51 -19.76
N ASP A 176 -14.29 11.82 -19.67
CA ASP A 176 -15.53 12.38 -19.15
C ASP A 176 -15.39 12.78 -17.68
N GLN A 177 -14.79 11.92 -16.85
CA GLN A 177 -14.48 12.22 -15.44
C GLN A 177 -13.55 13.45 -15.33
N TRP A 178 -12.52 13.53 -16.17
CA TRP A 178 -11.61 14.66 -16.19
C TRP A 178 -12.33 15.98 -16.60
N LYS A 179 -13.15 15.97 -17.62
CA LYS A 179 -13.96 17.14 -18.04
C LYS A 179 -14.88 17.61 -16.91
N LYS A 180 -15.53 16.69 -16.19
CA LYS A 180 -16.36 17.00 -15.02
C LYS A 180 -15.55 17.63 -13.90
N PHE A 181 -14.32 17.12 -13.66
CA PHE A 181 -13.42 17.69 -12.66
C PHE A 181 -12.96 19.10 -13.05
N GLN A 182 -12.59 19.31 -14.32
CA GLN A 182 -12.20 20.61 -14.84
C GLN A 182 -13.35 21.61 -14.74
N TYR A 183 -14.56 21.22 -15.17
CA TYR A 183 -15.76 22.05 -15.03
C TYR A 183 -16.00 22.50 -13.59
N PHE A 184 -15.82 21.60 -12.62
CA PHE A 184 -15.97 21.93 -11.21
C PHE A 184 -14.91 22.96 -10.75
N ILE A 185 -13.66 22.76 -11.13
CA ILE A 185 -12.57 23.68 -10.81
C ILE A 185 -12.84 25.07 -11.40
N ASP A 186 -13.12 25.13 -12.70
CA ASP A 186 -13.37 26.38 -13.42
C ASP A 186 -14.55 27.17 -12.82
N GLY A 187 -15.61 26.43 -12.48
CA GLY A 187 -16.79 27.03 -11.83
C GLY A 187 -16.51 27.58 -10.42
N CYS A 188 -15.66 26.90 -9.64
CA CYS A 188 -15.19 27.41 -8.35
C CYS A 188 -14.29 28.65 -8.54
N GLU A 189 -13.34 28.60 -9.48
CA GLU A 189 -12.43 29.72 -9.77
C GLU A 189 -13.20 30.98 -10.28
N ALA A 190 -14.23 30.77 -11.08
CA ALA A 190 -15.12 31.84 -11.50
C ALA A 190 -15.88 32.51 -10.32
N ARG A 191 -16.00 31.82 -9.20
CA ARG A 191 -16.54 32.32 -7.92
C ARG A 191 -15.48 32.95 -7.02
N GLY A 192 -14.23 33.07 -7.49
CA GLY A 192 -13.08 33.59 -6.73
C GLY A 192 -12.46 32.59 -5.75
N LEU A 193 -12.75 31.30 -5.88
CA LEU A 193 -12.19 30.24 -5.01
C LEU A 193 -10.96 29.64 -5.68
N THR A 194 -9.87 29.51 -4.94
CA THR A 194 -8.62 28.94 -5.47
C THR A 194 -8.18 27.73 -4.67
N PHE A 195 -7.62 26.74 -5.36
CA PHE A 195 -7.12 25.51 -4.75
C PHE A 195 -5.61 25.42 -4.95
N PRO A 196 -4.79 25.45 -3.87
CA PRO A 196 -3.33 25.29 -3.97
C PRO A 196 -2.94 24.02 -4.69
N PHE A 197 -3.58 22.88 -4.35
CA PHE A 197 -3.36 21.62 -5.02
C PHE A 197 -4.60 21.11 -5.74
N LYS A 198 -4.38 20.60 -6.95
CA LYS A 198 -5.41 19.97 -7.80
C LYS A 198 -4.90 18.60 -8.22
N SER A 199 -5.69 17.56 -8.03
CA SER A 199 -5.25 16.19 -8.31
C SER A 199 -6.39 15.27 -8.71
N ILE A 200 -6.22 14.51 -9.81
CA ILE A 200 -7.15 13.46 -10.23
C ILE A 200 -6.45 12.11 -10.40
N ASN A 201 -5.20 12.11 -10.87
CA ASN A 201 -4.46 10.92 -11.20
C ASN A 201 -3.93 10.16 -9.96
N ASP A 202 -4.13 8.85 -9.96
CA ASP A 202 -3.37 7.90 -9.17
C ASP A 202 -2.07 7.49 -9.89
N GLY A 203 -1.37 6.44 -9.42
CA GLY A 203 -0.13 5.97 -10.04
C GLY A 203 -0.30 5.48 -11.48
N ILE A 204 -1.44 4.88 -11.84
CA ILE A 204 -1.73 4.41 -13.21
C ILE A 204 -2.08 5.60 -14.10
N GLY A 205 -3.01 6.43 -13.66
CA GLY A 205 -3.44 7.63 -14.37
C GLY A 205 -2.29 8.61 -14.61
N THR A 206 -1.33 8.68 -13.68
CA THR A 206 -0.12 9.53 -13.81
C THR A 206 0.67 9.22 -15.08
N ILE A 207 0.78 7.97 -15.46
CA ILE A 207 1.50 7.54 -16.67
C ILE A 207 0.58 7.54 -17.90
N ARG A 208 -0.64 7.04 -17.73
CA ARG A 208 -1.59 6.88 -18.83
C ARG A 208 -2.10 8.21 -19.38
N TYR A 209 -2.21 9.25 -18.54
CA TYR A 209 -2.79 10.55 -18.86
C TYR A 209 -1.91 11.72 -18.37
N PRO A 210 -0.77 12.00 -19.02
CA PRO A 210 0.10 13.11 -18.63
C PRO A 210 -0.61 14.47 -18.59
N GLU A 211 -1.56 14.68 -19.50
CA GLU A 211 -2.35 15.92 -19.63
C GLU A 211 -3.32 16.18 -18.45
N MET A 212 -3.59 15.16 -17.63
CA MET A 212 -4.50 15.25 -16.48
C MET A 212 -3.74 15.38 -15.15
N ARG A 213 -2.43 15.62 -15.14
CA ARG A 213 -1.61 15.61 -13.92
C ARG A 213 -1.88 16.77 -12.97
N TYR A 214 -2.34 17.93 -13.46
CA TYR A 214 -2.38 19.16 -12.70
C TYR A 214 -1.04 19.44 -12.00
N ASN A 215 -1.08 19.95 -10.75
CA ASN A 215 0.14 20.19 -9.97
C ASN A 215 0.39 19.18 -8.85
N MET A 216 -0.42 18.11 -8.78
CA MET A 216 -0.21 17.01 -7.84
C MET A 216 -0.71 15.69 -8.42
N VAL A 217 0.06 14.61 -8.20
CA VAL A 217 -0.32 13.22 -8.51
C VAL A 217 -0.24 12.36 -7.25
N ARG A 218 -0.92 11.20 -7.26
CA ARG A 218 -1.01 10.33 -6.08
C ARG A 218 -0.50 8.91 -6.36
N PRO A 219 0.82 8.73 -6.61
CA PRO A 219 1.41 7.42 -6.82
C PRO A 219 1.27 6.54 -5.57
N GLY A 220 0.77 5.32 -5.76
CA GLY A 220 0.72 4.26 -4.76
C GLY A 220 1.62 3.12 -5.20
N SER A 221 1.05 2.10 -5.86
CA SER A 221 1.77 0.92 -6.36
C SER A 221 2.99 1.24 -7.22
N PHE A 222 3.06 2.42 -7.81
CA PHE A 222 4.22 2.90 -8.54
C PHE A 222 5.48 2.86 -7.65
N PHE A 223 5.41 3.42 -6.45
CA PHE A 223 6.55 3.44 -5.53
C PHE A 223 6.93 2.04 -5.03
N TYR A 224 5.98 1.10 -5.03
CA TYR A 224 6.22 -0.29 -4.63
C TYR A 224 6.64 -1.21 -5.79
N GLY A 225 7.01 -0.61 -6.93
CA GLY A 225 7.57 -1.33 -8.07
C GLY A 225 6.54 -1.85 -9.06
N PHE A 226 5.37 -1.18 -9.17
CA PHE A 226 4.38 -1.57 -10.17
C PHE A 226 3.62 -0.42 -10.83
N ASN A 227 3.62 -0.47 -12.15
CA ASN A 227 2.69 0.24 -13.01
C ASN A 227 2.49 -0.59 -14.30
N PRO A 228 1.28 -0.81 -14.82
CA PRO A 228 1.07 -1.63 -16.01
C PRO A 228 1.63 -1.00 -17.31
N HIS A 229 1.99 0.27 -17.27
CA HIS A 229 2.55 1.00 -18.41
C HIS A 229 4.08 1.20 -18.33
N LEU A 230 4.73 0.70 -17.27
CA LEU A 230 6.17 0.78 -17.05
C LEU A 230 6.71 -0.61 -16.67
N THR A 231 7.78 -1.02 -17.32
CA THR A 231 8.41 -2.34 -17.11
C THR A 231 9.71 -2.27 -16.32
N ASP A 232 10.21 -1.07 -16.06
CA ASP A 232 11.49 -0.78 -15.44
C ASP A 232 11.40 -0.51 -13.92
N LEU A 233 10.19 -0.45 -13.36
CA LEU A 233 10.02 -0.28 -11.92
C LEU A 233 10.53 -1.52 -11.16
N LYS A 234 11.12 -1.26 -9.99
CA LYS A 234 11.75 -2.27 -9.16
C LYS A 234 10.87 -2.64 -7.97
N PRO A 235 10.38 -3.89 -7.86
CA PRO A 235 9.69 -4.35 -6.67
C PRO A 235 10.58 -4.23 -5.42
N LEU A 236 9.95 -3.90 -4.27
CA LEU A 236 10.67 -3.62 -3.04
C LEU A 236 10.73 -4.81 -2.11
N MET A 237 9.68 -5.64 -2.09
CA MET A 237 9.46 -6.60 -1.00
C MET A 237 9.67 -8.03 -1.45
N GLU A 238 10.44 -8.77 -0.65
CA GLU A 238 10.52 -10.21 -0.65
C GLU A 238 9.96 -10.76 0.65
N LEU A 239 9.32 -11.93 0.62
CA LEU A 239 8.91 -12.67 1.82
C LEU A 239 9.80 -13.88 1.94
N LYS A 240 10.49 -14.00 3.07
CA LYS A 240 11.43 -15.07 3.36
C LYS A 240 11.13 -15.77 4.68
N SER A 241 11.62 -16.98 4.82
CA SER A 241 11.55 -17.78 6.03
C SER A 241 12.73 -18.75 6.08
N ASP A 242 12.80 -19.60 7.11
CA ASP A 242 13.79 -20.65 7.21
C ASP A 242 13.12 -22.01 7.43
N ILE A 243 13.78 -23.10 7.05
CA ILE A 243 13.33 -24.45 7.36
C ILE A 243 13.51 -24.72 8.86
N VAL A 244 12.44 -25.12 9.55
CA VAL A 244 12.49 -25.42 11.00
C VAL A 244 12.42 -26.91 11.31
N HIS A 245 11.99 -27.74 10.36
CA HIS A 245 11.93 -29.18 10.51
C HIS A 245 12.05 -29.86 9.15
N LEU A 246 12.68 -31.04 9.15
CA LEU A 246 12.78 -31.92 8.00
C LEU A 246 12.35 -33.33 8.40
N GLN A 247 11.62 -34.02 7.52
CA GLN A 247 11.23 -35.42 7.70
C GLN A 247 11.14 -36.14 6.36
N VAL A 248 11.32 -37.43 6.38
CA VAL A 248 10.98 -38.27 5.25
C VAL A 248 9.51 -38.68 5.37
N LEU A 249 8.73 -38.43 4.33
CA LEU A 249 7.36 -38.91 4.18
C LEU A 249 7.37 -40.14 3.29
N PRO A 250 7.01 -41.34 3.83
CA PRO A 250 7.03 -42.59 3.07
C PRO A 250 6.06 -42.60 1.90
N ALA A 251 6.37 -43.39 0.89
CA ALA A 251 5.47 -43.64 -0.24
C ALA A 251 4.07 -44.07 0.24
N GLY A 252 3.04 -43.52 -0.33
CA GLY A 252 1.64 -43.82 -0.02
C GLY A 252 1.06 -43.04 1.18
N GLU A 253 1.89 -42.30 1.96
CA GLU A 253 1.41 -41.50 3.06
C GLU A 253 1.04 -40.09 2.61
N GLY A 254 -0.12 -39.59 3.10
CA GLY A 254 -0.58 -38.24 2.90
C GLY A 254 -0.04 -37.29 3.96
N ILE A 255 -0.21 -35.95 3.75
CA ILE A 255 0.37 -34.92 4.60
C ILE A 255 -0.65 -33.86 5.04
N GLY A 256 -0.52 -33.42 6.29
CA GLY A 256 -1.29 -32.33 6.86
C GLY A 256 -2.77 -32.66 7.07
N TYR A 257 -3.60 -31.63 7.13
CA TYR A 257 -5.06 -31.80 7.25
C TYR A 257 -5.61 -32.52 6.03
N GLY A 258 -6.41 -33.56 6.25
CA GLY A 258 -7.01 -34.37 5.18
C GLY A 258 -6.13 -35.54 4.75
N LEU A 259 -4.85 -35.54 5.12
CA LEU A 259 -3.86 -36.54 4.68
C LEU A 259 -3.83 -36.67 3.15
N ASP A 260 -3.93 -35.52 2.48
CA ASP A 260 -3.88 -35.43 1.01
C ASP A 260 -2.45 -35.51 0.46
N ASP A 261 -2.31 -35.41 -0.86
CA ASP A 261 -1.02 -35.33 -1.58
C ASP A 261 -0.08 -36.51 -1.33
N ALA A 262 -0.60 -37.74 -1.17
CA ALA A 262 0.20 -38.93 -1.14
C ALA A 262 0.95 -39.14 -2.49
N ALA A 263 2.22 -39.60 -2.43
CA ALA A 263 3.02 -39.88 -3.62
C ALA A 263 3.40 -41.40 -3.66
N ASP A 264 3.85 -41.88 -4.81
CA ASP A 264 4.26 -43.25 -5.04
C ASP A 264 5.73 -43.54 -4.65
N HIS A 265 6.41 -42.51 -4.12
CA HIS A 265 7.81 -42.57 -3.67
C HIS A 265 7.97 -41.77 -2.36
N ASP A 266 9.08 -42.05 -1.68
CA ASP A 266 9.49 -41.35 -0.47
C ASP A 266 9.85 -39.89 -0.83
N ARG A 267 9.42 -38.91 0.00
CA ARG A 267 9.72 -37.52 -0.16
C ARG A 267 10.38 -36.93 1.05
N VAL A 268 11.24 -35.94 0.85
CA VAL A 268 11.76 -35.08 1.92
C VAL A 268 10.89 -33.86 2.06
N ILE A 269 10.25 -33.69 3.21
CA ILE A 269 9.33 -32.57 3.49
C ILE A 269 9.97 -31.63 4.49
N ALA A 270 9.96 -30.34 4.15
CA ALA A 270 10.34 -29.25 5.05
C ALA A 270 9.10 -28.59 5.65
N THR A 271 9.14 -28.33 6.95
CA THR A 271 8.13 -27.50 7.63
C THR A 271 8.67 -26.10 7.84
N LEU A 272 7.84 -25.11 7.55
CA LEU A 272 8.11 -23.68 7.63
C LEU A 272 7.28 -23.04 8.73
N PRO A 273 7.82 -22.05 9.51
CA PRO A 273 7.16 -21.42 10.65
C PRO A 273 6.26 -20.25 10.22
N PHE A 274 5.49 -20.43 9.15
CA PHE A 274 4.45 -19.51 8.72
C PHE A 274 3.28 -20.30 8.12
N GLY A 275 2.12 -19.68 8.09
CA GLY A 275 0.93 -20.26 7.47
C GLY A 275 0.06 -19.20 6.80
N TYR A 276 -1.23 -19.52 6.58
CA TYR A 276 -2.11 -18.63 5.83
C TYR A 276 -2.40 -17.30 6.55
N VAL A 277 -2.19 -17.19 7.85
CA VAL A 277 -2.33 -15.92 8.58
C VAL A 277 -1.11 -15.00 8.45
N ASP A 278 -0.05 -15.45 7.78
CA ASP A 278 1.18 -14.68 7.57
C ASP A 278 1.29 -14.07 6.16
N GLY A 279 0.18 -14.00 5.44
CA GLY A 279 0.13 -13.37 4.11
C GLY A 279 0.36 -14.36 2.95
N VAL A 280 0.36 -15.67 3.22
CA VAL A 280 0.41 -16.72 2.19
C VAL A 280 -0.96 -17.40 2.09
N PRO A 281 -1.79 -17.06 1.09
CA PRO A 281 -3.15 -17.58 1.02
C PRO A 281 -3.25 -19.10 0.99
N ARG A 282 -4.25 -19.64 1.65
CA ARG A 282 -4.51 -21.09 1.69
C ARG A 282 -4.72 -21.73 0.30
N ALA A 283 -5.08 -20.92 -0.69
CA ALA A 283 -5.18 -21.34 -2.09
C ALA A 283 -3.84 -21.81 -2.70
N MET A 284 -2.70 -21.54 -2.03
CA MET A 284 -1.38 -22.04 -2.45
C MET A 284 -1.17 -23.52 -2.16
N SER A 285 -2.04 -24.15 -1.38
CA SER A 285 -2.00 -25.57 -1.01
C SER A 285 -2.01 -26.49 -2.23
N HIS A 286 -1.65 -27.76 -2.03
CA HIS A 286 -1.79 -28.82 -3.03
C HIS A 286 -1.11 -28.49 -4.37
N TYR A 287 0.19 -28.15 -4.31
CA TYR A 287 1.03 -27.83 -5.48
C TYR A 287 0.61 -26.60 -6.29
N GLN A 288 -0.37 -25.79 -5.82
CA GLN A 288 -0.78 -24.57 -6.54
C GLN A 288 0.27 -23.46 -6.43
N GLY A 289 0.87 -23.30 -5.26
CA GLY A 289 1.96 -22.36 -5.03
C GLY A 289 3.30 -23.07 -4.77
N TRP A 290 4.36 -22.28 -4.79
CA TRP A 290 5.72 -22.78 -4.56
C TRP A 290 6.60 -21.75 -3.89
N THR A 291 7.70 -22.22 -3.33
CA THR A 291 8.82 -21.42 -2.80
C THR A 291 10.10 -21.79 -3.53
N THR A 292 11.23 -21.19 -3.16
CA THR A 292 12.54 -21.68 -3.56
C THR A 292 13.43 -21.89 -2.33
N VAL A 293 14.22 -22.98 -2.38
CA VAL A 293 15.30 -23.30 -1.43
C VAL A 293 16.57 -23.53 -2.24
N LYS A 294 17.64 -22.81 -1.95
CA LYS A 294 18.91 -22.88 -2.74
C LYS A 294 18.69 -22.74 -4.26
N GLY A 295 17.68 -21.95 -4.66
CA GLY A 295 17.32 -21.75 -6.07
C GLY A 295 16.50 -22.88 -6.72
N VAL A 296 16.21 -23.97 -5.98
CA VAL A 296 15.34 -25.05 -6.45
C VAL A 296 13.88 -24.73 -6.10
N LYS A 297 12.98 -24.96 -7.05
CA LYS A 297 11.54 -24.76 -6.86
C LYS A 297 10.95 -25.87 -5.99
N CYS A 298 10.32 -25.49 -4.88
CA CYS A 298 9.75 -26.37 -3.87
C CYS A 298 8.24 -26.07 -3.72
N PRO A 299 7.35 -26.95 -4.20
CA PRO A 299 5.90 -26.73 -4.12
C PRO A 299 5.39 -26.87 -2.69
N PHE A 300 4.30 -26.15 -2.37
CA PHE A 300 3.54 -26.41 -1.16
C PHE A 300 2.81 -27.76 -1.28
N VAL A 301 2.90 -28.57 -0.24
CA VAL A 301 2.24 -29.88 -0.15
C VAL A 301 1.31 -29.93 1.05
N GLY A 302 0.21 -30.68 0.92
CA GLY A 302 -0.86 -30.67 1.88
C GLY A 302 -1.55 -29.31 1.98
N LEU A 303 -2.44 -29.19 2.95
CA LEU A 303 -3.20 -27.98 3.19
C LEU A 303 -2.41 -27.04 4.11
N LEU A 304 -2.20 -25.77 3.68
CA LEU A 304 -1.56 -24.77 4.53
C LEU A 304 -2.32 -24.63 5.86
N CYS A 305 -1.60 -24.78 6.96
CA CYS A 305 -2.11 -24.57 8.30
C CYS A 305 -2.15 -23.07 8.64
N MET A 306 -2.67 -22.74 9.81
CA MET A 306 -2.71 -21.34 10.26
C MET A 306 -1.32 -20.73 10.40
N ASP A 307 -0.41 -21.46 11.04
CA ASP A 307 0.92 -20.99 11.45
C ASP A 307 2.08 -21.84 10.89
N GLN A 308 1.80 -22.83 10.07
CA GLN A 308 2.80 -23.73 9.47
C GLN A 308 2.43 -24.05 8.02
N ALA A 309 3.47 -24.24 7.20
CA ALA A 309 3.37 -24.72 5.83
C ALA A 309 4.37 -25.83 5.59
N MET A 310 4.05 -26.76 4.70
CA MET A 310 4.93 -27.83 4.28
C MET A 310 5.26 -27.67 2.80
N ILE A 311 6.53 -27.90 2.47
CA ILE A 311 7.03 -27.89 1.08
C ILE A 311 7.80 -29.17 0.79
N ASP A 312 7.71 -29.63 -0.45
CA ASP A 312 8.51 -30.74 -0.94
C ASP A 312 9.89 -30.24 -1.34
N VAL A 313 10.91 -30.74 -0.66
CA VAL A 313 12.34 -30.41 -0.86
C VAL A 313 13.17 -31.60 -1.32
N THR A 314 12.54 -32.65 -1.84
CA THR A 314 13.18 -33.90 -2.26
C THR A 314 14.32 -33.63 -3.25
N ASP A 315 14.14 -32.69 -4.16
CA ASP A 315 15.13 -32.36 -5.20
C ASP A 315 16.17 -31.32 -4.77
N VAL A 316 16.14 -30.87 -3.49
CA VAL A 316 17.08 -29.83 -3.00
C VAL A 316 18.35 -30.53 -2.49
N PRO A 317 19.53 -30.27 -3.11
CA PRO A 317 20.78 -30.88 -2.65
C PRO A 317 21.15 -30.39 -1.24
N ASP A 318 21.59 -31.34 -0.39
CA ASP A 318 22.10 -31.04 0.97
C ASP A 318 21.20 -30.11 1.77
N VAL A 319 19.87 -30.30 1.65
CA VAL A 319 18.88 -29.50 2.39
C VAL A 319 19.04 -29.68 3.89
N ALA A 320 19.01 -28.61 4.65
CA ALA A 320 19.21 -28.61 6.10
C ALA A 320 18.20 -27.67 6.83
N ILE A 321 17.99 -27.98 8.11
CA ILE A 321 17.28 -27.04 9.01
C ILE A 321 18.10 -25.74 9.08
N GLY A 322 17.41 -24.61 8.96
CA GLY A 322 18.01 -23.27 8.90
C GLY A 322 18.31 -22.79 7.48
N ASP A 323 18.11 -23.62 6.44
CA ASP A 323 18.20 -23.13 5.06
C ASP A 323 17.11 -22.08 4.78
N GLU A 324 17.50 -20.98 4.12
CA GLU A 324 16.59 -19.90 3.73
C GLU A 324 15.59 -20.38 2.67
N VAL A 325 14.35 -20.02 2.89
CA VAL A 325 13.23 -20.25 1.98
C VAL A 325 12.73 -18.92 1.45
N VAL A 326 12.74 -18.74 0.14
CA VAL A 326 12.16 -17.54 -0.49
C VAL A 326 10.73 -17.86 -0.92
N VAL A 327 9.77 -17.16 -0.30
CA VAL A 327 8.33 -17.38 -0.51
C VAL A 327 7.81 -16.53 -1.65
N TYR A 328 8.09 -15.22 -1.60
CA TYR A 328 7.78 -14.28 -2.68
C TYR A 328 9.02 -13.49 -3.04
N SER A 329 9.35 -13.44 -4.32
CA SER A 329 10.44 -12.62 -4.86
C SER A 329 10.27 -12.42 -6.37
N HIS A 330 10.94 -11.42 -6.91
CA HIS A 330 11.02 -11.19 -8.35
C HIS A 330 12.33 -11.70 -8.98
N ASN A 331 13.31 -12.11 -8.17
CA ASN A 331 14.68 -12.34 -8.65
C ASN A 331 15.18 -13.79 -8.47
N THR A 332 14.46 -14.65 -7.77
CA THR A 332 15.00 -15.92 -7.28
C THR A 332 14.32 -17.18 -7.86
N GLY A 333 13.38 -17.04 -8.79
CA GLY A 333 12.55 -18.15 -9.28
C GLY A 333 11.44 -18.57 -8.30
N ALA A 334 11.38 -17.95 -7.12
CA ALA A 334 10.23 -18.05 -6.22
C ALA A 334 8.99 -17.41 -6.85
N MET A 335 7.84 -17.68 -6.26
CA MET A 335 6.57 -17.09 -6.72
C MET A 335 6.60 -15.58 -6.58
N THR A 336 6.12 -14.87 -7.60
CA THR A 336 5.93 -13.43 -7.54
C THR A 336 4.58 -13.07 -6.90
N TYR A 337 4.46 -11.87 -6.34
CA TYR A 337 3.15 -11.39 -5.84
C TYR A 337 2.03 -11.38 -6.91
N PRO A 338 2.28 -11.03 -8.20
CA PRO A 338 1.28 -11.20 -9.26
C PRO A 338 0.82 -12.64 -9.48
N GLU A 339 1.75 -13.61 -9.48
CA GLU A 339 1.41 -15.03 -9.61
C GLU A 339 0.59 -15.51 -8.41
N GLY A 340 1.03 -15.18 -7.20
CA GLY A 340 0.30 -15.49 -5.97
C GLY A 340 -1.10 -14.88 -5.93
N ALA A 341 -1.25 -13.65 -6.38
CA ALA A 341 -2.55 -12.98 -6.48
C ALA A 341 -3.48 -13.68 -7.48
N LYS A 342 -2.94 -14.13 -8.62
CA LYS A 342 -3.71 -14.89 -9.61
C LYS A 342 -4.21 -16.22 -9.06
N ILE A 343 -3.35 -17.00 -8.38
CA ILE A 343 -3.71 -18.29 -7.78
C ILE A 343 -4.80 -18.10 -6.71
N SER A 344 -4.68 -17.06 -5.88
CA SER A 344 -5.57 -16.82 -4.75
C SER A 344 -6.82 -15.99 -5.08
N ASN A 345 -6.99 -15.59 -6.35
CA ASN A 345 -8.06 -14.69 -6.78
C ASN A 345 -8.09 -13.36 -6.02
N PHE A 346 -6.94 -12.88 -5.59
CA PHE A 346 -6.74 -11.54 -5.06
C PHE A 346 -6.32 -10.58 -6.18
N ASN A 347 -6.52 -9.27 -5.98
CA ASN A 347 -5.73 -8.33 -6.73
C ASN A 347 -4.31 -8.26 -6.12
N ARG A 348 -3.33 -7.90 -6.94
CA ARG A 348 -1.93 -7.89 -6.54
C ARG A 348 -1.65 -6.98 -5.33
N ASN A 349 -2.20 -5.76 -5.33
CA ASN A 349 -2.03 -4.82 -4.21
C ASN A 349 -2.68 -5.37 -2.93
N GLY A 350 -3.80 -6.11 -3.07
CA GLY A 350 -4.49 -6.76 -1.96
C GLY A 350 -3.62 -7.84 -1.31
N LEU A 351 -2.91 -8.64 -2.09
CA LEU A 351 -2.04 -9.69 -1.54
C LEU A 351 -0.87 -9.10 -0.73
N GLN A 352 -0.20 -8.05 -1.25
CA GLN A 352 0.85 -7.36 -0.51
C GLN A 352 0.32 -6.65 0.75
N ALA A 353 -0.81 -5.93 0.61
CA ALA A 353 -1.43 -5.20 1.72
C ALA A 353 -2.00 -6.13 2.81
N ALA A 354 -2.25 -7.40 2.48
CA ALA A 354 -2.71 -8.41 3.43
C ALA A 354 -1.58 -8.97 4.31
N LEU A 355 -0.31 -8.62 4.04
CA LEU A 355 0.80 -9.03 4.90
C LEU A 355 0.58 -8.48 6.32
N PRO A 356 0.40 -9.35 7.33
CA PRO A 356 0.02 -8.91 8.66
C PRO A 356 1.19 -8.28 9.41
N ARG A 357 0.87 -7.45 10.38
CA ARG A 357 1.86 -6.78 11.25
C ARG A 357 2.67 -7.75 12.12
N ARG A 358 2.20 -8.99 12.32
CA ARG A 358 2.97 -10.05 13.01
C ARG A 358 4.17 -10.57 12.22
N VAL A 359 4.25 -10.29 10.92
CA VAL A 359 5.44 -10.55 10.10
C VAL A 359 6.34 -9.32 10.20
N PRO A 360 7.53 -9.43 10.83
CA PRO A 360 8.44 -8.31 10.95
C PRO A 360 8.96 -7.86 9.58
N LYS A 361 9.31 -6.57 9.48
CA LYS A 361 9.88 -5.94 8.31
C LYS A 361 11.34 -5.60 8.57
N VAL A 362 12.20 -5.98 7.64
CA VAL A 362 13.65 -5.71 7.66
C VAL A 362 13.97 -4.85 6.45
N TYR A 363 14.60 -3.71 6.67
CA TYR A 363 14.86 -2.73 5.61
C TYR A 363 16.33 -2.67 5.28
N PHE A 364 16.62 -2.73 3.99
CA PHE A 364 17.99 -2.72 3.45
C PHE A 364 18.23 -1.49 2.58
N GLU A 365 19.35 -0.81 2.82
CA GLU A 365 19.89 0.25 1.97
C GLU A 365 21.35 -0.08 1.65
N ASN A 366 21.74 -0.10 0.37
CA ASN A 366 23.06 -0.53 -0.11
C ASN A 366 23.47 -1.95 0.37
N GLY A 367 22.51 -2.86 0.45
CA GLY A 367 22.73 -4.23 0.91
C GLY A 367 22.95 -4.38 2.42
N VAL A 368 22.82 -3.31 3.20
CA VAL A 368 22.97 -3.32 4.66
C VAL A 368 21.62 -3.15 5.32
N GLU A 369 21.36 -3.94 6.37
CA GLU A 369 20.18 -3.75 7.22
C GLU A 369 20.30 -2.39 7.95
N VAL A 370 19.34 -1.51 7.71
CA VAL A 370 19.30 -0.15 8.27
C VAL A 370 18.16 0.10 9.23
N ALA A 371 17.10 -0.71 9.15
CA ALA A 371 15.97 -0.65 10.09
C ALA A 371 15.30 -2.02 10.21
N TYR A 372 14.68 -2.23 11.37
CA TYR A 372 13.88 -3.41 11.70
C TYR A 372 12.60 -2.95 12.40
N ARG A 373 11.47 -3.49 12.01
CA ARG A 373 10.21 -3.23 12.68
C ARG A 373 9.45 -4.52 12.96
N ASP A 374 9.24 -4.77 14.24
CA ASP A 374 8.39 -5.84 14.73
C ASP A 374 7.30 -5.25 15.62
N TYR A 375 6.09 -5.16 15.10
CA TYR A 375 4.96 -4.54 15.80
C TYR A 375 4.54 -5.27 17.09
N MET A 376 5.01 -6.51 17.29
CA MET A 376 4.74 -7.25 18.53
C MET A 376 5.64 -6.78 19.68
N PHE A 377 6.73 -6.06 19.37
CA PHE A 377 7.74 -5.60 20.32
C PHE A 377 7.97 -4.08 20.29
N ASP A 378 7.29 -3.38 19.38
CA ASP A 378 7.33 -1.91 19.39
C ASP A 378 6.79 -1.40 20.72
N LYS A 379 7.61 -0.68 21.47
CA LYS A 379 7.15 0.02 22.67
C LYS A 379 6.19 1.12 22.24
N GLU A 380 5.05 1.23 22.94
CA GLU A 380 4.07 2.30 22.79
C GLU A 380 4.68 3.70 22.96
#